data_8885214011a23f732db833c8ea4b12ae
#
_entry.id   8885214011a23f732db833c8ea4b12ae
#
_cell.length_a   1.000
_cell.length_b   1.000
_cell.length_c   1.000
_cell.angle_alpha   90.00
_cell.angle_beta   90.00
_cell.angle_gamma   90.00
#
_symmetry.space_group_name_H-M   'P 1'
#
loop_
_entity.id
_entity.type
_entity.pdbx_description
1 polymer ?
#
loop_
_entity_poly.entity_id
_entity_poly.type
_entity_poly.pdbx_seq_one_letter_code
_entity_poly.pdbx_strand_id
1 'polypeptide(L)'
;MKNTRFSNYRQLLRFKKPILNPKQRRLSRAHTIYDLRVIAQRVTPQGPFDYTDGAADQEISLNRARRAFEDIEFHPHILRNVDKASLATTLLGKPVNLPVGIAPTGFTRMMNSAGERASSSVAQELGIPFALSTMGTTSIENVAKAAPHGSNWFQLYLWRDREKSMELISRAHSAGFDGLILTVDAQIAGARLRDVRNGLTVPPSLSAKTILNAIPRPAWWWNFLTKEPLTFASLDSWNGTVAELMNTMFDPTMTYEDLKWIRKVWNGKLLVKGVQRVDDRSEEHTSELQSH
;
A
#
# COMPACT_ATOMS: atom_id res chain seq x y z
N MET A 1 36.50 -25.44 47.84
CA MET A 1 35.66 -24.28 47.41
C MET A 1 36.26 -23.63 46.18
N LYS A 2 36.03 -24.22 45.00
CA LYS A 2 36.42 -23.65 43.70
C LYS A 2 35.32 -24.00 42.71
N ASN A 3 34.79 -23.03 41.98
CA ASN A 3 33.91 -23.13 40.79
C ASN A 3 32.49 -22.54 40.85
N THR A 4 32.23 -21.56 41.70
CA THR A 4 30.89 -20.93 41.71
C THR A 4 30.76 -19.69 40.77
N ARG A 5 31.86 -19.04 40.36
CA ARG A 5 31.80 -17.85 39.49
C ARG A 5 31.56 -18.16 38.01
N PHE A 6 32.18 -19.17 37.45
CA PHE A 6 32.02 -19.54 36.02
C PHE A 6 30.68 -20.18 35.70
N SER A 7 30.08 -20.94 36.62
CA SER A 7 28.77 -21.58 36.46
C SER A 7 27.65 -20.56 36.25
N ASN A 8 27.70 -19.41 36.95
CA ASN A 8 26.71 -18.36 36.87
C ASN A 8 26.75 -17.60 35.52
N TYR A 9 27.94 -17.45 34.91
CA TYR A 9 28.07 -16.83 33.60
C TYR A 9 27.54 -17.69 32.45
N ARG A 10 27.59 -19.01 32.56
CA ARG A 10 27.02 -19.93 31.58
C ARG A 10 25.51 -19.81 31.44
N GLN A 11 24.81 -19.47 32.50
CA GLN A 11 23.36 -19.22 32.50
C GLN A 11 22.98 -17.90 31.83
N LEU A 12 23.92 -16.97 31.79
CA LEU A 12 23.73 -15.67 31.09
C LEU A 12 24.00 -15.76 29.58
N LEU A 13 24.74 -16.77 29.13
CA LEU A 13 25.08 -17.00 27.74
C LEU A 13 23.95 -17.72 27.03
N ARG A 14 22.99 -16.97 26.49
CA ARG A 14 21.93 -17.52 25.64
C ARG A 14 22.38 -17.52 24.18
N PHE A 15 22.93 -18.61 23.71
CA PHE A 15 23.26 -18.82 22.31
C PHE A 15 21.98 -19.07 21.52
N LYS A 16 21.56 -18.11 20.69
CA LYS A 16 20.51 -18.32 19.70
C LYS A 16 21.08 -19.10 18.51
N LYS A 17 20.33 -20.08 18.01
CA LYS A 17 20.74 -20.78 16.76
C LYS A 17 20.94 -19.77 15.63
N PRO A 18 22.02 -19.87 14.84
CA PRO A 18 22.28 -18.95 13.76
C PRO A 18 21.20 -19.09 12.68
N ILE A 19 20.64 -17.97 12.23
CA ILE A 19 19.70 -17.93 11.11
C ILE A 19 20.52 -17.95 9.81
N LEU A 20 20.52 -19.09 9.11
CA LEU A 20 21.30 -19.30 7.89
C LEU A 20 20.71 -18.53 6.69
N ASN A 21 19.37 -18.42 6.61
CA ASN A 21 18.72 -17.70 5.53
C ASN A 21 18.99 -16.19 5.64
N PRO A 22 19.66 -15.55 4.65
CA PRO A 22 20.03 -14.15 4.72
C PRO A 22 18.83 -13.19 4.79
N LYS A 23 17.68 -13.55 4.16
CA LYS A 23 16.45 -12.79 4.21
C LYS A 23 15.87 -12.81 5.62
N GLN A 24 15.71 -14.00 6.19
CA GLN A 24 15.19 -14.16 7.56
C GLN A 24 16.11 -13.48 8.58
N ARG A 25 17.44 -13.60 8.43
CA ARG A 25 18.41 -12.94 9.31
C ARG A 25 18.31 -11.42 9.26
N ARG A 26 18.02 -10.82 8.09
CA ARG A 26 17.78 -9.38 7.98
C ARG A 26 16.46 -8.98 8.64
N LEU A 27 15.39 -9.73 8.35
CA LEU A 27 14.06 -9.44 8.91
C LEU A 27 14.02 -9.63 10.44
N SER A 28 14.75 -10.60 11.00
CA SER A 28 14.81 -10.82 12.46
C SER A 28 15.49 -9.67 13.24
N ARG A 29 16.11 -8.73 12.53
CA ARG A 29 16.71 -7.51 13.11
C ARG A 29 15.80 -6.29 13.00
N ALA A 30 14.69 -6.40 12.30
CA ALA A 30 13.71 -5.34 12.18
C ALA A 30 12.73 -5.45 13.38
N HIS A 31 12.67 -4.43 14.19
CA HIS A 31 11.75 -4.31 15.32
C HIS A 31 10.66 -3.28 15.04
N THR A 32 10.85 -2.43 14.03
CA THR A 32 9.94 -1.36 13.62
C THR A 32 9.76 -1.33 12.10
N ILE A 33 8.72 -0.64 11.63
CA ILE A 33 8.54 -0.36 10.19
C ILE A 33 9.71 0.49 9.65
N TYR A 34 10.29 1.35 10.48
CA TYR A 34 11.46 2.14 10.09
C TYR A 34 12.68 1.24 9.80
N ASP A 35 12.89 0.19 10.61
CA ASP A 35 13.97 -0.78 10.34
C ASP A 35 13.76 -1.49 8.99
N LEU A 36 12.50 -1.82 8.66
CA LEU A 36 12.16 -2.40 7.35
C LEU A 36 12.45 -1.43 6.21
N ARG A 37 12.17 -0.12 6.38
CA ARG A 37 12.53 0.92 5.42
C ARG A 37 14.05 0.97 5.19
N VAL A 38 14.85 0.93 6.26
CA VAL A 38 16.33 0.91 6.16
C VAL A 38 16.82 -0.35 5.44
N ILE A 39 16.21 -1.51 5.72
CA ILE A 39 16.51 -2.76 5.01
C ILE A 39 16.16 -2.62 3.52
N ALA A 40 14.96 -2.11 3.20
CA ALA A 40 14.50 -1.91 1.83
C ALA A 40 15.47 -1.00 1.05
N GLN A 41 15.91 0.10 1.63
CA GLN A 41 16.87 1.03 1.01
C GLN A 41 18.19 0.35 0.61
N ARG A 42 18.64 -0.62 1.40
CA ARG A 42 19.89 -1.36 1.13
C ARG A 42 19.76 -2.42 0.05
N VAL A 43 18.59 -3.06 -0.06
CA VAL A 43 18.39 -4.23 -0.93
C VAL A 43 17.66 -3.92 -2.23
N THR A 44 17.08 -2.72 -2.37
CA THR A 44 16.36 -2.26 -3.54
C THR A 44 17.20 -1.21 -4.29
N PRO A 45 17.22 -1.18 -5.64
CA PRO A 45 17.82 -0.09 -6.39
C PRO A 45 17.19 1.26 -6.03
N GLN A 46 17.98 2.33 -6.21
CA GLN A 46 17.57 3.67 -5.78
C GLN A 46 16.27 4.14 -6.44
N GLY A 47 16.09 3.93 -7.74
CA GLY A 47 14.88 4.36 -8.44
C GLY A 47 13.59 3.77 -7.84
N PRO A 48 13.43 2.42 -7.80
CA PRO A 48 12.32 1.77 -7.12
C PRO A 48 12.14 2.18 -5.66
N PHE A 49 13.24 2.32 -4.91
CA PHE A 49 13.15 2.75 -3.52
C PHE A 49 12.63 4.18 -3.40
N ASP A 50 13.19 5.12 -4.15
CA ASP A 50 12.80 6.54 -4.12
C ASP A 50 11.36 6.74 -4.62
N TYR A 51 10.90 5.92 -5.57
CA TYR A 51 9.50 5.92 -5.99
C TYR A 51 8.56 5.61 -4.81
N THR A 52 8.89 4.61 -4.02
CA THR A 52 8.05 4.19 -2.89
C THR A 52 8.17 5.12 -1.68
N ASP A 53 9.39 5.61 -1.39
CA ASP A 53 9.72 6.41 -0.22
C ASP A 53 9.48 7.90 -0.39
N GLY A 54 9.53 8.39 -1.64
CA GLY A 54 9.44 9.79 -1.97
C GLY A 54 8.01 10.29 -2.20
N ALA A 55 7.90 11.61 -2.34
CA ALA A 55 6.67 12.33 -2.61
C ALA A 55 6.88 13.42 -3.68
N ALA A 56 5.87 14.26 -3.90
CA ALA A 56 5.93 15.35 -4.87
C ALA A 56 6.76 16.54 -4.35
N ASP A 57 7.33 17.28 -5.27
CA ASP A 57 8.08 18.53 -5.09
C ASP A 57 9.20 18.39 -4.03
N GLN A 58 9.18 19.24 -3.01
CA GLN A 58 10.12 19.25 -1.89
C GLN A 58 9.70 18.34 -0.72
N GLU A 59 8.67 17.52 -0.90
CA GLU A 59 8.18 16.56 0.10
C GLU A 59 7.72 17.20 1.42
N ILE A 60 7.31 18.47 1.39
CA ILE A 60 6.87 19.20 2.59
C ILE A 60 5.64 18.52 3.22
N SER A 61 4.65 18.14 2.41
CA SER A 61 3.44 17.47 2.89
C SER A 61 3.73 16.09 3.47
N LEU A 62 4.66 15.33 2.88
CA LEU A 62 5.12 14.05 3.43
C LEU A 62 5.72 14.21 4.83
N ASN A 63 6.61 15.20 4.98
CA ASN A 63 7.26 15.47 6.26
C ASN A 63 6.27 16.02 7.30
N ARG A 64 5.28 16.81 6.87
CA ARG A 64 4.20 17.30 7.75
C ARG A 64 3.33 16.13 8.22
N ALA A 65 2.95 15.23 7.33
CA ALA A 65 2.15 14.06 7.69
C ALA A 65 2.86 13.17 8.72
N ARG A 66 4.18 12.96 8.58
CA ARG A 66 4.97 12.21 9.57
C ARG A 66 4.98 12.91 10.95
N ARG A 67 5.22 14.22 10.96
CA ARG A 67 5.20 15.00 12.21
C ARG A 67 3.83 15.00 12.90
N ALA A 68 2.74 15.02 12.13
CA ALA A 68 1.41 14.97 12.71
C ALA A 68 1.15 13.70 13.55
N PHE A 69 1.80 12.57 13.24
CA PHE A 69 1.76 11.39 14.10
C PHE A 69 2.61 11.55 15.38
N GLU A 70 3.71 12.29 15.30
CA GLU A 70 4.57 12.57 16.46
C GLU A 70 3.91 13.52 17.46
N ASP A 71 2.96 14.35 17.00
CA ASP A 71 2.18 15.27 17.81
C ASP A 71 1.03 14.58 18.60
N ILE A 72 0.79 13.28 18.36
CA ILE A 72 -0.24 12.52 19.06
C ILE A 72 0.30 11.99 20.38
N GLU A 73 -0.33 12.39 21.49
CA GLU A 73 0.02 11.96 22.83
C GLU A 73 -1.03 11.00 23.41
N PHE A 74 -0.58 10.05 24.23
CA PHE A 74 -1.46 9.18 24.98
C PHE A 74 -1.66 9.71 26.40
N HIS A 75 -2.91 9.80 26.86
CA HIS A 75 -3.28 10.15 28.24
C HIS A 75 -3.75 8.88 28.98
N PRO A 76 -2.83 8.10 29.57
CA PRO A 76 -3.18 6.83 30.19
C PRO A 76 -3.96 7.02 31.50
N HIS A 77 -4.94 6.18 31.72
CA HIS A 77 -5.58 6.04 33.02
C HIS A 77 -4.80 5.06 33.89
N ILE A 78 -4.56 5.43 35.14
CA ILE A 78 -3.92 4.55 36.13
C ILE A 78 -4.97 3.73 36.88
N LEU A 79 -4.52 2.64 37.54
CA LEU A 79 -5.35 1.78 38.40
C LEU A 79 -6.59 1.18 37.68
N ARG A 80 -6.45 0.93 36.36
CA ARG A 80 -7.44 0.19 35.57
C ARG A 80 -6.93 -1.24 35.37
N ASN A 81 -7.82 -2.21 35.56
CA ASN A 81 -7.50 -3.58 35.21
C ASN A 81 -7.39 -3.70 33.68
N VAL A 82 -6.22 -4.04 33.19
CA VAL A 82 -5.89 -4.22 31.75
C VAL A 82 -5.27 -5.59 31.46
N ASP A 83 -5.61 -6.61 32.28
CA ASP A 83 -5.12 -7.98 32.10
C ASP A 83 -5.53 -8.56 30.74
N LYS A 84 -6.61 -8.07 30.16
CA LYS A 84 -7.09 -8.43 28.80
C LYS A 84 -7.30 -7.17 27.97
N ALA A 85 -6.40 -6.97 27.02
CA ALA A 85 -6.57 -5.94 25.99
C ALA A 85 -7.05 -6.59 24.67
N SER A 86 -8.04 -5.99 24.03
CA SER A 86 -8.51 -6.37 22.70
C SER A 86 -8.35 -5.20 21.74
N LEU A 87 -7.79 -5.48 20.57
CA LEU A 87 -7.71 -4.52 19.46
C LEU A 87 -8.85 -4.73 18.44
N ALA A 88 -9.67 -5.76 18.64
CA ALA A 88 -10.80 -6.03 17.75
C ALA A 88 -11.82 -4.88 17.80
N THR A 89 -12.28 -4.50 16.62
CA THR A 89 -13.27 -3.43 16.43
C THR A 89 -14.11 -3.68 15.19
N THR A 90 -14.87 -2.69 14.76
CA THR A 90 -15.67 -2.75 13.53
C THR A 90 -15.20 -1.67 12.57
N LEU A 91 -14.88 -2.04 11.33
CA LEU A 91 -14.63 -1.13 10.24
C LEU A 91 -15.70 -1.27 9.16
N LEU A 92 -16.39 -0.19 8.81
CA LEU A 92 -17.46 -0.16 7.81
C LEU A 92 -18.52 -1.24 8.02
N GLY A 93 -18.88 -1.51 9.29
CA GLY A 93 -19.88 -2.51 9.67
C GLY A 93 -19.38 -3.95 9.65
N LYS A 94 -18.11 -4.21 9.39
CA LYS A 94 -17.49 -5.54 9.48
C LYS A 94 -16.55 -5.65 10.68
N PRO A 95 -16.56 -6.77 11.43
CA PRO A 95 -15.61 -7.00 12.50
C PRO A 95 -14.19 -7.15 11.93
N VAL A 96 -13.21 -6.55 12.60
CA VAL A 96 -11.79 -6.66 12.29
C VAL A 96 -10.99 -6.93 13.55
N ASN A 97 -9.90 -7.68 13.44
CA ASN A 97 -9.07 -8.04 14.59
C ASN A 97 -8.18 -6.87 15.06
N LEU A 98 -7.88 -5.94 14.16
CA LEU A 98 -7.04 -4.76 14.41
C LEU A 98 -7.69 -3.53 13.77
N PRO A 99 -7.63 -2.33 14.40
CA PRO A 99 -8.18 -1.08 13.87
C PRO A 99 -7.31 -0.47 12.76
N VAL A 100 -6.83 -1.28 11.83
CA VAL A 100 -5.95 -0.89 10.72
C VAL A 100 -6.34 -1.63 9.46
N GLY A 101 -5.95 -1.09 8.31
CA GLY A 101 -6.04 -1.74 6.99
C GLY A 101 -4.79 -1.46 6.17
N ILE A 102 -4.54 -2.26 5.15
CA ILE A 102 -3.46 -2.02 4.20
C ILE A 102 -3.97 -1.08 3.11
N ALA A 103 -3.39 0.13 3.08
CA ALA A 103 -3.76 1.17 2.13
C ALA A 103 -3.40 0.79 0.68
N PRO A 104 -4.10 1.35 -0.33
CA PRO A 104 -3.80 1.09 -1.73
C PRO A 104 -2.44 1.71 -2.10
N THR A 105 -1.56 0.88 -2.65
CA THR A 105 -0.22 1.28 -3.10
C THR A 105 0.01 0.76 -4.52
N GLY A 106 0.41 1.64 -5.43
CA GLY A 106 0.78 1.26 -6.78
C GLY A 106 2.15 0.58 -6.85
N PHE A 107 2.37 -0.20 -7.90
CA PHE A 107 3.68 -0.82 -8.23
C PHE A 107 4.33 -1.66 -7.13
N THR A 108 3.58 -2.32 -6.27
CA THR A 108 4.17 -3.05 -5.15
C THR A 108 5.13 -4.17 -5.59
N ARG A 109 4.87 -4.81 -6.75
CA ARG A 109 5.78 -5.83 -7.30
C ARG A 109 7.13 -5.28 -7.76
N MET A 110 7.24 -3.96 -7.99
CA MET A 110 8.52 -3.32 -8.26
C MET A 110 9.48 -3.43 -7.05
N MET A 111 8.95 -3.44 -5.84
CA MET A 111 9.73 -3.65 -4.61
C MET A 111 10.01 -5.13 -4.35
N ASN A 112 9.00 -5.96 -4.51
CA ASN A 112 9.08 -7.41 -4.32
C ASN A 112 8.03 -8.12 -5.19
N SER A 113 8.41 -9.17 -5.90
CA SER A 113 7.51 -9.90 -6.81
C SER A 113 6.27 -10.51 -6.15
N ALA A 114 6.30 -10.74 -4.84
CA ALA A 114 5.13 -11.22 -4.11
C ALA A 114 4.00 -10.17 -4.04
N GLY A 115 4.36 -8.88 -4.00
CA GLY A 115 3.47 -7.72 -4.16
C GLY A 115 2.14 -7.80 -3.44
N GLU A 116 1.09 -7.44 -4.16
CA GLU A 116 -0.28 -7.38 -3.64
C GLU A 116 -0.82 -8.75 -3.22
N ARG A 117 -0.38 -9.85 -3.87
CA ARG A 117 -0.80 -11.22 -3.48
C ARG A 117 -0.38 -11.53 -2.04
N ALA A 118 0.87 -11.22 -1.68
CA ALA A 118 1.34 -11.43 -0.31
C ALA A 118 0.64 -10.51 0.68
N SER A 119 0.46 -9.24 0.31
CA SER A 119 -0.20 -8.25 1.17
C SER A 119 -1.66 -8.63 1.46
N SER A 120 -2.42 -9.04 0.43
CA SER A 120 -3.81 -9.46 0.60
C SER A 120 -3.95 -10.76 1.41
N SER A 121 -3.07 -11.75 1.17
CA SER A 121 -3.06 -12.99 1.96
C SER A 121 -2.80 -12.73 3.44
N VAL A 122 -1.80 -11.90 3.76
CA VAL A 122 -1.47 -11.54 5.15
C VAL A 122 -2.59 -10.71 5.78
N ALA A 123 -3.23 -9.80 5.02
CA ALA A 123 -4.38 -9.05 5.51
C ALA A 123 -5.54 -9.98 5.89
N GLN A 124 -5.84 -10.96 5.04
CA GLN A 124 -6.83 -12.00 5.36
C GLN A 124 -6.46 -12.79 6.61
N GLU A 125 -5.21 -13.25 6.72
CA GLU A 125 -4.71 -13.99 7.89
C GLU A 125 -4.86 -13.19 9.19
N LEU A 126 -4.58 -11.88 9.12
CA LEU A 126 -4.71 -10.97 10.26
C LEU A 126 -6.15 -10.51 10.52
N GLY A 127 -7.09 -10.79 9.64
CA GLY A 127 -8.48 -10.32 9.74
C GLY A 127 -8.60 -8.80 9.63
N ILE A 128 -7.84 -8.18 8.71
CA ILE A 128 -7.87 -6.74 8.40
C ILE A 128 -8.15 -6.50 6.91
N PRO A 129 -8.68 -5.33 6.52
CA PRO A 129 -8.90 -5.04 5.11
C PRO A 129 -7.60 -4.78 4.33
N PHE A 130 -7.64 -5.15 3.06
CA PHE A 130 -6.60 -4.85 2.07
C PHE A 130 -7.21 -4.05 0.92
N ALA A 131 -6.60 -2.93 0.54
CA ALA A 131 -7.02 -2.14 -0.60
C ALA A 131 -6.06 -2.32 -1.80
N LEU A 132 -6.59 -2.79 -2.93
CA LEU A 132 -5.89 -2.86 -4.21
C LEU A 132 -5.97 -1.52 -4.93
N SER A 133 -4.83 -1.00 -5.36
CA SER A 133 -4.77 0.23 -6.18
C SER A 133 -5.14 -0.03 -7.64
N THR A 134 -5.76 0.94 -8.31
CA THR A 134 -5.87 0.97 -9.79
C THR A 134 -4.50 0.79 -10.46
N MET A 135 -3.44 1.34 -9.83
CA MET A 135 -2.05 1.19 -10.26
C MET A 135 -1.39 -0.07 -9.70
N GLY A 136 -2.18 -1.05 -9.28
CA GLY A 136 -1.69 -2.33 -8.80
C GLY A 136 -1.02 -3.14 -9.90
N THR A 137 -0.04 -3.95 -9.51
CA THR A 137 0.72 -4.83 -10.40
C THR A 137 0.21 -6.28 -10.37
N THR A 138 -0.84 -6.53 -9.60
CA THR A 138 -1.59 -7.78 -9.56
C THR A 138 -3.05 -7.49 -9.91
N SER A 139 -3.65 -8.31 -10.78
CA SER A 139 -5.04 -8.11 -11.21
C SER A 139 -6.04 -8.29 -10.06
N ILE A 140 -7.21 -7.69 -10.21
CA ILE A 140 -8.33 -7.79 -9.28
C ILE A 140 -8.62 -9.27 -8.98
N GLU A 141 -8.69 -10.10 -10.01
CA GLU A 141 -9.00 -11.52 -9.92
C GLU A 141 -7.91 -12.32 -9.20
N ASN A 142 -6.65 -11.96 -9.41
CA ASN A 142 -5.51 -12.62 -8.75
C ASN A 142 -5.40 -12.23 -7.28
N VAL A 143 -5.79 -11.02 -6.89
CA VAL A 143 -5.91 -10.62 -5.49
C VAL A 143 -7.05 -11.38 -4.82
N ALA A 144 -8.22 -11.48 -5.46
CA ALA A 144 -9.34 -12.26 -4.95
C ALA A 144 -8.97 -13.74 -4.76
N LYS A 145 -8.22 -14.34 -5.70
CA LYS A 145 -7.71 -15.71 -5.56
C LYS A 145 -6.71 -15.87 -4.41
N ALA A 146 -5.87 -14.86 -4.17
CA ALA A 146 -4.87 -14.90 -3.09
C ALA A 146 -5.50 -14.72 -1.70
N ALA A 147 -6.63 -14.02 -1.61
CA ALA A 147 -7.36 -13.74 -0.38
C ALA A 147 -8.88 -13.92 -0.58
N PRO A 148 -9.37 -15.16 -0.83
CA PRO A 148 -10.77 -15.42 -1.20
C PRO A 148 -11.77 -15.13 -0.07
N HIS A 149 -11.31 -15.08 1.18
CA HIS A 149 -12.13 -14.79 2.36
C HIS A 149 -11.73 -13.46 3.02
N GLY A 150 -10.85 -12.69 2.38
CA GLY A 150 -10.37 -11.40 2.87
C GLY A 150 -11.38 -10.29 2.62
N SER A 151 -11.32 -9.22 3.44
CA SER A 151 -11.99 -7.97 3.14
C SER A 151 -11.15 -7.20 2.13
N ASN A 152 -11.42 -7.42 0.84
CA ASN A 152 -10.70 -6.80 -0.26
C ASN A 152 -11.45 -5.56 -0.74
N TRP A 153 -10.77 -4.44 -0.80
CA TRP A 153 -11.29 -3.16 -1.31
C TRP A 153 -10.57 -2.78 -2.59
N PHE A 154 -11.26 -2.14 -3.51
CA PHE A 154 -10.65 -1.65 -4.75
C PHE A 154 -10.57 -0.12 -4.71
N GLN A 155 -9.39 0.44 -4.91
CA GLN A 155 -9.20 1.88 -5.03
C GLN A 155 -9.26 2.26 -6.51
N LEU A 156 -10.18 3.16 -6.84
CA LEU A 156 -10.46 3.68 -8.17
C LEU A 156 -9.91 5.10 -8.31
N TYR A 157 -9.11 5.32 -9.34
CA TYR A 157 -9.00 6.61 -9.99
C TYR A 157 -10.06 6.67 -11.08
N LEU A 158 -10.86 7.73 -11.08
CA LEU A 158 -11.93 7.88 -12.04
C LEU A 158 -11.35 8.33 -13.39
N TRP A 159 -11.56 7.51 -14.42
CA TRP A 159 -11.13 7.83 -15.77
C TRP A 159 -12.07 8.85 -16.44
N ARG A 160 -11.52 9.69 -17.34
CA ARG A 160 -12.34 10.50 -18.23
C ARG A 160 -13.29 9.63 -19.06
N ASP A 161 -12.79 8.50 -19.53
CA ASP A 161 -13.59 7.44 -20.12
C ASP A 161 -14.31 6.66 -18.99
N ARG A 162 -15.56 7.00 -18.74
CA ARG A 162 -16.37 6.38 -17.68
C ARG A 162 -16.63 4.90 -17.91
N GLU A 163 -16.59 4.42 -19.16
CA GLU A 163 -16.78 3.00 -19.49
C GLU A 163 -15.66 2.16 -18.90
N LYS A 164 -14.41 2.63 -18.96
CA LYS A 164 -13.25 1.97 -18.31
C LYS A 164 -13.41 1.91 -16.81
N SER A 165 -13.90 2.97 -16.19
CA SER A 165 -14.17 2.98 -14.76
C SER A 165 -15.28 1.98 -14.40
N MET A 166 -16.33 1.91 -15.19
CA MET A 166 -17.42 0.94 -15.01
C MET A 166 -16.94 -0.51 -15.17
N GLU A 167 -16.06 -0.78 -16.15
CA GLU A 167 -15.44 -2.10 -16.31
C GLU A 167 -14.67 -2.52 -15.05
N LEU A 168 -13.79 -1.64 -14.51
CA LEU A 168 -13.03 -1.90 -13.30
C LEU A 168 -13.93 -2.13 -12.09
N ILE A 169 -14.98 -1.31 -11.92
CA ILE A 169 -15.97 -1.48 -10.85
C ILE A 169 -16.68 -2.83 -10.97
N SER A 170 -17.12 -3.19 -12.19
CA SER A 170 -17.78 -4.47 -12.45
C SER A 170 -16.88 -5.67 -12.18
N ARG A 171 -15.60 -5.60 -12.58
CA ARG A 171 -14.60 -6.64 -12.28
C ARG A 171 -14.37 -6.79 -10.78
N ALA A 172 -14.22 -5.68 -10.04
CA ALA A 172 -14.07 -5.71 -8.59
C ALA A 172 -15.30 -6.32 -7.90
N HIS A 173 -16.50 -5.94 -8.34
CA HIS A 173 -17.75 -6.52 -7.85
C HIS A 173 -17.83 -8.03 -8.11
N SER A 174 -17.58 -8.45 -9.35
CA SER A 174 -17.62 -9.86 -9.77
C SER A 174 -16.56 -10.72 -9.07
N ALA A 175 -15.42 -10.12 -8.70
CA ALA A 175 -14.36 -10.77 -7.94
C ALA A 175 -14.63 -10.82 -6.41
N GLY A 176 -15.76 -10.28 -5.94
CA GLY A 176 -16.16 -10.33 -4.54
C GLY A 176 -15.50 -9.29 -3.64
N PHE A 177 -15.00 -8.19 -4.21
CA PHE A 177 -14.53 -7.06 -3.41
C PHE A 177 -15.71 -6.41 -2.67
N ASP A 178 -15.53 -6.05 -1.41
CA ASP A 178 -16.59 -5.56 -0.54
C ASP A 178 -16.54 -4.03 -0.29
N GLY A 179 -15.47 -3.38 -0.71
CA GLY A 179 -15.29 -1.93 -0.63
C GLY A 179 -14.77 -1.32 -1.92
N LEU A 180 -15.25 -0.14 -2.26
CA LEU A 180 -14.75 0.71 -3.34
C LEU A 180 -14.25 2.02 -2.73
N ILE A 181 -13.03 2.42 -3.05
CA ILE A 181 -12.41 3.67 -2.59
C ILE A 181 -12.24 4.59 -3.79
N LEU A 182 -13.06 5.61 -3.91
CA LEU A 182 -12.89 6.65 -4.92
C LEU A 182 -11.85 7.66 -4.45
N THR A 183 -10.78 7.86 -5.23
CA THR A 183 -9.74 8.85 -4.95
C THR A 183 -10.06 10.16 -5.66
N VAL A 184 -10.22 11.26 -4.89
CA VAL A 184 -10.66 12.56 -5.39
C VAL A 184 -9.60 13.66 -5.31
N ASP A 185 -8.42 13.38 -4.75
CA ASP A 185 -7.31 14.32 -4.56
C ASP A 185 -6.20 14.19 -5.62
N ALA A 186 -6.44 13.44 -6.70
CA ALA A 186 -5.47 13.18 -7.76
C ALA A 186 -5.95 13.69 -9.13
N GLN A 187 -6.31 14.96 -9.20
CA GLN A 187 -6.74 15.62 -10.45
C GLN A 187 -5.56 15.89 -11.38
N ILE A 188 -4.37 16.07 -10.83
CA ILE A 188 -3.13 16.36 -11.55
C ILE A 188 -2.02 15.49 -10.95
N ALA A 189 -1.14 14.97 -11.81
CA ALA A 189 0.04 14.22 -11.34
C ALA A 189 1.00 15.15 -10.59
N GLY A 190 1.41 14.77 -9.39
CA GLY A 190 2.42 15.49 -8.63
C GLY A 190 3.81 15.39 -9.27
N ALA A 191 4.61 16.47 -9.21
CA ALA A 191 5.97 16.50 -9.72
C ALA A 191 6.91 15.68 -8.81
N ARG A 192 7.16 14.43 -9.15
CA ARG A 192 8.00 13.51 -8.38
C ARG A 192 9.47 13.70 -8.73
N LEU A 193 10.12 14.69 -8.13
CA LEU A 193 11.47 15.13 -8.49
C LEU A 193 12.54 14.06 -8.27
N ARG A 194 12.37 13.15 -7.30
CA ARG A 194 13.29 12.01 -7.12
C ARG A 194 13.24 11.08 -8.32
N ASP A 195 12.05 10.78 -8.82
CA ASP A 195 11.86 9.87 -9.96
C ASP A 195 12.48 10.46 -11.23
N VAL A 196 12.29 11.78 -11.46
CA VAL A 196 12.92 12.51 -12.57
C VAL A 196 14.45 12.45 -12.47
N ARG A 197 15.03 12.70 -11.30
CA ARG A 197 16.49 12.65 -11.07
C ARG A 197 17.07 11.24 -11.25
N ASN A 198 16.29 10.23 -10.93
CA ASN A 198 16.66 8.82 -11.10
C ASN A 198 16.44 8.30 -12.53
N GLY A 199 15.75 9.08 -13.38
CA GLY A 199 15.36 8.66 -14.73
C GLY A 199 14.40 7.45 -14.68
N LEU A 200 13.56 7.37 -13.65
CA LEU A 200 12.59 6.29 -13.52
C LEU A 200 11.46 6.51 -14.52
N THR A 201 11.37 5.61 -15.49
CA THR A 201 10.25 5.52 -16.42
C THR A 201 9.50 4.21 -16.18
N VAL A 202 8.24 4.13 -16.58
CA VAL A 202 7.50 2.86 -16.59
C VAL A 202 6.92 2.69 -18.01
N PRO A 203 7.28 1.61 -18.70
CA PRO A 203 8.23 0.57 -18.29
C PRO A 203 9.62 1.14 -17.99
N PRO A 204 10.41 0.51 -17.09
CA PRO A 204 11.71 1.03 -16.69
C PRO A 204 12.67 1.10 -17.88
N SER A 205 13.21 2.29 -18.16
CA SER A 205 14.33 2.43 -19.11
C SER A 205 15.63 2.04 -18.41
N LEU A 206 16.34 1.07 -18.98
CA LEU A 206 17.63 0.59 -18.46
C LEU A 206 18.76 1.51 -18.96
N SER A 207 18.99 2.62 -18.30
CA SER A 207 20.18 3.44 -18.51
C SER A 207 21.42 2.81 -17.87
N ALA A 208 22.62 3.15 -18.34
CA ALA A 208 23.87 2.71 -17.71
C ALA A 208 23.91 3.05 -16.20
N LYS A 209 23.38 4.21 -15.80
CA LYS A 209 23.26 4.64 -14.40
C LYS A 209 22.36 3.70 -13.61
N THR A 210 21.22 3.30 -14.19
CA THR A 210 20.26 2.40 -13.55
C THR A 210 20.87 1.02 -13.34
N ILE A 211 21.57 0.51 -14.36
CA ILE A 211 22.27 -0.79 -14.30
C ILE A 211 23.36 -0.76 -13.23
N LEU A 212 24.26 0.23 -13.25
CA LEU A 212 25.33 0.37 -12.25
C LEU A 212 24.77 0.46 -10.81
N ASN A 213 23.68 1.18 -10.60
CA ASN A 213 23.05 1.28 -9.30
C ASN A 213 22.44 -0.05 -8.85
N ALA A 214 22.01 -0.88 -9.77
CA ALA A 214 21.35 -2.13 -9.46
C ALA A 214 22.30 -3.33 -9.30
N ILE A 215 23.52 -3.31 -9.88
CA ILE A 215 24.55 -4.37 -9.77
C ILE A 215 24.74 -4.86 -8.32
N PRO A 216 24.89 -4.00 -7.29
CA PRO A 216 25.10 -4.47 -5.92
C PRO A 216 23.84 -5.07 -5.24
N ARG A 217 22.74 -5.24 -5.98
CA ARG A 217 21.46 -5.74 -5.45
C ARG A 217 20.99 -7.00 -6.18
N PRO A 218 21.77 -8.10 -6.17
CA PRO A 218 21.51 -9.28 -7.00
C PRO A 218 20.17 -9.97 -6.63
N ALA A 219 19.76 -9.94 -5.37
CA ALA A 219 18.49 -10.52 -4.94
C ALA A 219 17.27 -9.80 -5.55
N TRP A 220 17.34 -8.48 -5.73
CA TRP A 220 16.29 -7.70 -6.38
C TRP A 220 16.23 -8.02 -7.87
N TRP A 221 17.38 -8.04 -8.55
CA TRP A 221 17.47 -8.39 -9.97
C TRP A 221 16.94 -9.78 -10.27
N TRP A 222 17.39 -10.77 -9.50
CA TRP A 222 16.90 -12.14 -9.66
C TRP A 222 15.40 -12.21 -9.52
N ASN A 223 14.85 -11.53 -8.51
CA ASN A 223 13.43 -11.46 -8.27
C ASN A 223 12.66 -10.74 -9.40
N PHE A 224 13.25 -9.70 -9.98
CA PHE A 224 12.65 -8.93 -11.07
C PHE A 224 12.69 -9.70 -12.40
N LEU A 225 13.82 -10.32 -12.76
CA LEU A 225 14.02 -10.97 -14.05
C LEU A 225 13.40 -12.36 -14.15
N THR A 226 13.22 -13.08 -13.03
CA THR A 226 12.72 -14.47 -13.04
C THR A 226 11.23 -14.59 -12.80
N LYS A 227 10.51 -13.49 -12.62
CA LYS A 227 9.07 -13.45 -12.35
C LYS A 227 8.31 -12.78 -13.49
N GLU A 228 7.00 -12.83 -13.40
CA GLU A 228 6.10 -12.19 -14.37
C GLU A 228 6.50 -10.72 -14.61
N PRO A 229 6.45 -10.22 -15.85
CA PRO A 229 6.76 -8.84 -16.17
C PRO A 229 5.99 -7.85 -15.29
N LEU A 230 6.62 -6.70 -15.01
CA LEU A 230 5.97 -5.63 -14.26
C LEU A 230 5.04 -4.87 -15.19
N THR A 231 3.74 -5.11 -15.07
CA THR A 231 2.68 -4.43 -15.81
C THR A 231 1.64 -3.87 -14.85
N PHE A 232 0.82 -2.94 -15.32
CA PHE A 232 -0.39 -2.54 -14.61
C PHE A 232 -1.47 -3.60 -14.84
N ALA A 233 -1.59 -4.53 -13.95
CA ALA A 233 -2.44 -5.71 -14.16
C ALA A 233 -3.94 -5.42 -14.23
N SER A 234 -4.40 -4.28 -13.74
CA SER A 234 -5.80 -3.83 -13.90
C SER A 234 -6.05 -3.11 -15.23
N LEU A 235 -4.98 -2.87 -16.04
CA LEU A 235 -4.98 -2.02 -17.22
C LEU A 235 -4.32 -2.73 -18.41
N ASP A 236 -4.57 -4.03 -18.58
CA ASP A 236 -3.91 -4.91 -19.58
C ASP A 236 -4.04 -4.43 -21.04
N SER A 237 -4.96 -3.51 -21.33
CA SER A 237 -5.17 -2.95 -22.67
C SER A 237 -4.42 -1.64 -22.94
N TRP A 238 -3.59 -1.15 -22.00
CA TRP A 238 -2.89 0.10 -22.21
C TRP A 238 -1.60 -0.05 -23.04
N ASN A 239 -1.52 0.70 -24.14
CA ASN A 239 -0.33 0.83 -24.99
C ASN A 239 0.14 2.28 -24.98
N GLY A 240 1.09 2.62 -24.10
CA GLY A 240 1.64 3.98 -23.98
C GLY A 240 2.54 4.13 -22.77
N THR A 241 3.12 5.31 -22.60
CA THR A 241 3.95 5.63 -21.42
C THR A 241 3.09 5.81 -20.17
N VAL A 242 3.71 5.69 -19.00
CA VAL A 242 3.01 5.93 -17.72
C VAL A 242 2.59 7.39 -17.57
N ALA A 243 3.37 8.34 -18.08
CA ALA A 243 2.98 9.73 -18.07
C ALA A 243 1.71 9.96 -18.90
N GLU A 244 1.60 9.36 -20.08
CA GLU A 244 0.38 9.39 -20.90
C GLU A 244 -0.78 8.69 -20.20
N LEU A 245 -0.54 7.54 -19.56
CA LEU A 245 -1.53 6.84 -18.77
C LEU A 245 -2.08 7.74 -17.64
N MET A 246 -1.19 8.35 -16.86
CA MET A 246 -1.59 9.24 -15.78
C MET A 246 -2.38 10.45 -16.29
N ASN A 247 -1.95 11.07 -17.38
CA ASN A 247 -2.66 12.18 -17.99
C ASN A 247 -4.04 11.78 -18.54
N THR A 248 -4.20 10.55 -19.01
CA THR A 248 -5.47 10.02 -19.50
C THR A 248 -6.37 9.56 -18.36
N MET A 249 -5.78 9.01 -17.30
CA MET A 249 -6.49 8.46 -16.16
C MET A 249 -6.99 9.55 -15.20
N PHE A 250 -6.20 10.59 -14.94
CA PHE A 250 -6.62 11.64 -14.03
C PHE A 250 -7.63 12.57 -14.71
N ASP A 251 -8.80 12.66 -14.10
CA ASP A 251 -9.88 13.49 -14.60
C ASP A 251 -10.09 14.72 -13.70
N PRO A 252 -9.67 15.93 -14.16
CA PRO A 252 -9.89 17.14 -13.41
C PRO A 252 -11.35 17.63 -13.45
N THR A 253 -12.22 16.98 -14.24
CA THR A 253 -13.64 17.36 -14.38
C THR A 253 -14.58 16.57 -13.47
N MET A 254 -14.04 15.71 -12.60
CA MET A 254 -14.79 14.93 -11.65
C MET A 254 -15.58 15.81 -10.67
N THR A 255 -16.84 15.46 -10.43
CA THR A 255 -17.76 16.17 -9.54
C THR A 255 -18.51 15.21 -8.60
N TYR A 256 -19.31 15.76 -7.68
CA TYR A 256 -20.19 14.94 -6.83
C TYR A 256 -21.24 14.12 -7.61
N GLU A 257 -21.58 14.52 -8.83
CA GLU A 257 -22.48 13.72 -9.68
C GLU A 257 -21.87 12.36 -10.04
N ASP A 258 -20.54 12.28 -10.11
CA ASP A 258 -19.84 11.01 -10.33
C ASP A 258 -20.04 10.03 -9.18
N LEU A 259 -20.14 10.52 -7.93
CA LEU A 259 -20.47 9.67 -6.79
C LEU A 259 -21.87 9.06 -6.91
N LYS A 260 -22.85 9.82 -7.42
CA LYS A 260 -24.21 9.33 -7.57
C LYS A 260 -24.32 8.17 -8.55
N TRP A 261 -23.67 8.25 -9.71
CA TRP A 261 -23.71 7.13 -10.65
C TRP A 261 -22.87 5.94 -10.17
N ILE A 262 -21.71 6.17 -9.54
CA ILE A 262 -20.91 5.10 -8.93
C ILE A 262 -21.75 4.36 -7.88
N ARG A 263 -22.47 5.09 -7.01
CA ARG A 263 -23.36 4.49 -6.01
C ARG A 263 -24.44 3.60 -6.62
N LYS A 264 -24.97 3.96 -7.81
CA LYS A 264 -25.98 3.16 -8.52
C LYS A 264 -25.44 1.81 -9.01
N VAL A 265 -24.15 1.74 -9.38
CA VAL A 265 -23.52 0.52 -9.91
C VAL A 265 -22.75 -0.28 -8.86
N TRP A 266 -22.40 0.35 -7.74
CA TRP A 266 -21.68 -0.30 -6.64
C TRP A 266 -22.55 -0.44 -5.40
N ASN A 267 -22.93 -1.68 -5.07
CA ASN A 267 -23.80 -1.97 -3.91
C ASN A 267 -23.04 -2.18 -2.60
N GLY A 268 -21.71 -2.32 -2.65
CA GLY A 268 -20.84 -2.49 -1.49
C GLY A 268 -20.56 -1.19 -0.74
N LYS A 269 -19.58 -1.21 0.15
CA LYS A 269 -19.13 0.00 0.87
C LYS A 269 -18.40 0.93 -0.10
N LEU A 270 -18.82 2.20 -0.13
CA LEU A 270 -18.20 3.26 -0.94
C LEU A 270 -17.52 4.25 0.00
N LEU A 271 -16.21 4.48 -0.23
CA LEU A 271 -15.39 5.42 0.52
C LEU A 271 -14.86 6.49 -0.44
N VAL A 272 -14.75 7.70 0.07
CA VAL A 272 -14.07 8.79 -0.64
C VAL A 272 -12.73 9.05 0.03
N LYS A 273 -11.64 8.95 -0.76
CA LYS A 273 -10.27 9.21 -0.30
C LYS A 273 -9.78 10.55 -0.86
N GLY A 274 -9.31 11.45 0.03
CA GLY A 274 -8.73 12.72 -0.37
C GLY A 274 -9.53 13.94 0.08
N VAL A 275 -10.57 13.77 0.88
CA VAL A 275 -11.32 14.87 1.49
C VAL A 275 -10.42 15.58 2.51
N GLN A 276 -10.14 16.87 2.28
CA GLN A 276 -9.22 17.68 3.11
C GLN A 276 -9.93 18.87 3.80
N ARG A 277 -11.14 19.23 3.38
CA ARG A 277 -11.91 20.30 3.94
C ARG A 277 -13.20 19.79 4.59
N VAL A 278 -13.62 20.43 5.67
CA VAL A 278 -14.87 20.09 6.37
C VAL A 278 -16.08 20.36 5.47
N ASP A 279 -16.03 21.43 4.70
CA ASP A 279 -17.12 21.83 3.79
C ASP A 279 -17.37 20.74 2.72
N ASP A 280 -16.30 20.21 2.12
CA ASP A 280 -16.38 19.14 1.12
C ASP A 280 -17.06 17.88 1.69
N ARG A 281 -16.86 17.59 2.98
CA ARG A 281 -17.53 16.48 3.68
C ARG A 281 -19.03 16.77 3.87
N SER A 282 -19.39 18.02 4.12
CA SER A 282 -20.80 18.41 4.33
C SER A 282 -21.60 18.30 3.03
N GLU A 283 -21.01 18.62 1.88
CA GLU A 283 -21.66 18.44 0.58
C GLU A 283 -21.87 16.95 0.24
N GLU A 284 -20.96 16.06 0.63
CA GLU A 284 -21.14 14.60 0.49
C GLU A 284 -22.40 14.13 1.26
N HIS A 285 -22.65 14.66 2.45
CA HIS A 285 -23.83 14.31 3.25
C HIS A 285 -25.14 14.87 2.67
N THR A 286 -25.12 16.03 2.05
CA THR A 286 -26.31 16.64 1.44
C THR A 286 -26.69 16.02 0.09
N SER A 287 -25.79 15.27 -0.55
CA SER A 287 -26.01 14.62 -1.84
C SER A 287 -26.73 13.26 -1.78
N GLU A 288 -27.46 12.94 -0.69
CA GLU A 288 -28.24 11.71 -0.51
C GLU A 288 -27.39 10.40 -0.59
N LEU A 289 -26.10 10.47 -0.33
CA LEU A 289 -25.21 9.29 -0.25
C LEU A 289 -25.37 8.52 1.09
N GLN A 290 -26.28 8.93 1.96
CA GLN A 290 -26.65 8.17 3.14
C GLN A 290 -27.35 6.88 2.70
N SER A 291 -26.60 5.83 2.58
CA SER A 291 -27.17 4.49 2.48
C SER A 291 -27.75 4.10 3.84
N HIS A 292 -29.02 3.83 3.85
CA HIS A 292 -29.69 3.11 4.94
C HIS A 292 -29.00 1.77 5.23
#